data_0f32d625603c196c1df4aa4ad2aff6ee
#
_entry.id   0f32d625603c196c1df4aa4ad2aff6ee
#
_cell.length_a   1.000
_cell.length_b   1.000
_cell.length_c   1.000
_cell.angle_alpha   90.00
_cell.angle_beta   90.00
_cell.angle_gamma   90.00
#
_symmetry.space_group_name_H-M   'P 1'
#
loop_
_entity.id
_entity.type
_entity.pdbx_description
1 polymer ?
#
loop_
_entity_poly.entity_id
_entity_poly.type
_entity_poly.pdbx_seq_one_letter_code
_entity_poly.pdbx_strand_id
1 'polypeptide(L)' 'MKTIHPEMLKQLKEYYTAGTRVMLIRMNDSYTNLRQGDRGTVTVVDDIGTIHVNWDCGSTLGVVFGEDECRRIEGNE' A
#
# COMPACT_ATOMS: atom_id res chain seq x y z
N MET A 1 17.04 4.17 -8.27
CA MET A 1 16.13 3.97 -7.13
C MET A 1 15.47 5.28 -6.76
N LYS A 2 14.16 5.26 -6.61
CA LYS A 2 13.42 6.46 -6.21
C LYS A 2 13.49 6.62 -4.70
N THR A 3 13.77 7.85 -4.27
CA THR A 3 13.83 8.18 -2.84
C THR A 3 12.68 9.11 -2.52
N ILE A 4 11.89 8.75 -1.51
CA ILE A 4 10.76 9.58 -1.11
C ILE A 4 11.25 10.80 -0.33
N HIS A 5 10.67 11.96 -0.65
CA HIS A 5 10.97 13.19 0.09
C HIS A 5 10.45 13.08 1.53
N PRO A 6 11.19 13.58 2.55
CA PRO A 6 10.77 13.45 3.95
C PRO A 6 9.36 13.98 4.26
N GLU A 7 8.97 15.10 3.63
CA GLU A 7 7.61 15.63 3.83
C GLU A 7 6.55 14.71 3.24
N MET A 8 6.83 14.13 2.08
CA MET A 8 5.92 13.17 1.47
C MET A 8 5.83 11.89 2.30
N LEU A 9 6.95 11.43 2.85
CA LEU A 9 6.99 10.27 3.72
C LEU A 9 6.13 10.49 4.97
N LYS A 10 6.24 11.66 5.57
CA LYS A 10 5.45 12.03 6.73
C LYS A 10 3.95 12.00 6.40
N GLN A 11 3.56 12.60 5.27
CA GLN A 11 2.18 12.59 4.81
C GLN A 11 1.69 11.18 4.53
N LEU A 12 2.53 10.35 3.91
CA LEU A 12 2.19 8.97 3.61
C LEU A 12 1.90 8.18 4.88
N LYS A 13 2.75 8.33 5.90
CA LYS A 13 2.57 7.66 7.19
C LYS A 13 1.31 8.13 7.92
N GLU A 14 0.98 9.40 7.81
CA GLU A 14 -0.22 9.97 8.43
C GLU A 14 -1.49 9.53 7.71
N TYR A 15 -1.41 9.37 6.39
CA TYR A 15 -2.56 9.01 5.56
C TYR A 15 -2.87 7.51 5.62
N TYR A 16 -1.83 6.67 5.66
CA TYR A 16 -1.97 5.21 5.67
C TYR A 16 -1.57 4.65 7.03
N THR A 17 -2.36 4.97 8.04
CA THR A 17 -2.13 4.46 9.40
C THR A 17 -2.53 2.99 9.49
N ALA A 18 -1.99 2.29 10.52
CA ALA A 18 -2.32 0.89 10.76
C ALA A 18 -3.83 0.72 10.90
N GLY A 19 -4.38 -0.29 10.24
CA GLY A 19 -5.81 -0.55 10.22
C GLY A 19 -6.56 0.10 9.07
N THR A 20 -5.91 0.96 8.30
CA THR A 20 -6.53 1.60 7.13
C THR A 20 -6.84 0.56 6.05
N ARG A 21 -8.07 0.58 5.54
CA ARG A 21 -8.45 -0.29 4.43
C ARG A 21 -8.04 0.35 3.10
N VAL A 22 -7.49 -0.47 2.22
CA VAL A 22 -7.00 -0.01 0.92
C VAL A 22 -7.44 -0.97 -0.18
N MET A 23 -7.47 -0.45 -1.40
CA MET A 23 -7.73 -1.22 -2.61
C MET A 23 -6.54 -1.06 -3.55
N LEU A 24 -6.08 -2.16 -4.13
CA LEU A 24 -4.98 -2.15 -5.08
C LEU A 24 -5.44 -1.53 -6.40
N ILE A 25 -4.70 -0.53 -6.87
CA ILE A 25 -4.94 0.11 -8.16
C ILE A 25 -3.98 -0.45 -9.20
N ARG A 26 -2.70 -0.57 -8.83
CA ARG A 26 -1.67 -1.05 -9.75
C ARG A 26 -0.54 -1.71 -8.96
N MET A 27 -0.11 -2.87 -9.43
CA MET A 27 1.02 -3.58 -8.87
C MET A 27 2.00 -3.91 -10.00
N ASN A 28 3.25 -3.49 -9.85
CA ASN A 28 4.26 -3.61 -10.89
C ASN A 28 4.99 -4.97 -10.84
N ASP A 29 4.66 -5.82 -9.89
CA ASP A 29 5.26 -7.15 -9.75
C ASP A 29 4.43 -8.17 -10.53
N SER A 30 4.99 -8.70 -11.62
CA SER A 30 4.30 -9.65 -12.49
C SER A 30 4.20 -11.05 -11.90
N TYR A 31 4.89 -11.32 -10.79
CA TYR A 31 4.88 -12.65 -10.15
C TYR A 31 3.90 -12.72 -8.99
N THR A 32 3.23 -11.63 -8.65
CA THR A 32 2.25 -11.64 -7.56
C THR A 32 0.92 -12.20 -8.01
N ASN A 33 0.16 -12.77 -7.06
CA ASN A 33 -1.23 -13.17 -7.28
C ASN A 33 -2.20 -12.01 -7.06
N LEU A 34 -1.71 -10.86 -6.63
CA LEU A 34 -2.53 -9.68 -6.42
C LEU A 34 -3.04 -9.12 -7.75
N ARG A 35 -4.28 -8.67 -7.73
CA ARG A 35 -4.94 -8.09 -8.90
C ARG A 35 -5.52 -6.74 -8.56
N GLN A 36 -5.69 -5.91 -9.57
CA GLN A 36 -6.41 -4.64 -9.43
C GLN A 36 -7.78 -4.90 -8.79
N GLY A 37 -8.10 -4.11 -7.77
CA GLY A 37 -9.35 -4.26 -7.03
C GLY A 37 -9.24 -5.11 -5.76
N ASP A 38 -8.13 -5.81 -5.55
CA ASP A 38 -7.90 -6.54 -4.30
C ASP A 38 -7.84 -5.56 -3.14
N ARG A 39 -8.37 -5.99 -1.99
CA ARG A 39 -8.46 -5.16 -0.79
C ARG A 39 -7.59 -5.72 0.32
N GLY A 40 -7.15 -4.83 1.20
CA GLY A 40 -6.34 -5.23 2.33
C GLY A 40 -6.34 -4.20 3.44
N THR A 41 -5.58 -4.48 4.48
CA THR A 41 -5.46 -3.64 5.66
C THR A 41 -4.00 -3.24 5.86
N VAL A 42 -3.75 -1.95 5.97
CA VAL A 42 -2.39 -1.44 6.21
C VAL A 42 -1.91 -1.88 7.58
N THR A 43 -0.66 -2.33 7.65
CA THR A 43 0.00 -2.64 8.92
C THR A 43 0.95 -1.51 9.33
N VAL A 44 1.77 -1.04 8.39
CA VAL A 44 2.75 0.03 8.64
C VAL A 44 3.23 0.59 7.31
N VAL A 45 3.68 1.85 7.35
CA VAL A 45 4.46 2.45 6.25
C VAL A 45 5.90 2.55 6.75
N ASP A 46 6.84 1.97 6.02
CA ASP A 46 8.25 1.99 6.43
C ASP A 46 8.96 3.27 5.98
N ASP A 47 10.24 3.38 6.33
CA ASP A 47 11.00 4.62 6.12
C ASP A 47 11.38 4.86 4.65
N ILE A 48 11.23 3.88 3.79
CA ILE A 48 11.45 4.05 2.36
C ILE A 48 10.15 4.27 1.59
N GLY A 49 9.03 4.37 2.30
CA GLY A 49 7.74 4.67 1.69
C GLY A 49 6.98 3.44 1.18
N THR A 50 7.33 2.26 1.62
CA THR A 50 6.56 1.05 1.29
C THR A 50 5.40 0.93 2.26
N ILE A 51 4.18 0.82 1.71
CA ILE A 51 2.97 0.59 2.48
C ILE A 51 2.81 -0.92 2.64
N HIS A 52 3.01 -1.42 3.86
CA HIS A 52 2.86 -2.85 4.14
C HIS A 52 1.39 -3.15 4.38
N VAL A 53 0.87 -4.12 3.64
CA VAL A 53 -0.57 -4.44 3.62
C VAL A 53 -0.75 -5.93 3.81
N ASN A 54 -1.68 -6.29 4.70
CA ASN A 54 -2.20 -7.65 4.77
C ASN A 54 -3.41 -7.71 3.84
N TRP A 55 -3.21 -8.29 2.67
CA TRP A 55 -4.26 -8.40 1.66
C TRP A 55 -5.26 -9.48 2.04
N ASP A 56 -6.52 -9.25 1.75
CA ASP A 56 -7.60 -10.20 2.12
C ASP A 56 -7.41 -11.56 1.46
N CYS A 57 -6.72 -11.62 0.32
CA CYS A 57 -6.40 -12.89 -0.35
C CYS A 57 -5.26 -13.67 0.32
N GLY A 58 -4.65 -13.14 1.37
CA GLY A 58 -3.59 -13.80 2.12
C GLY A 58 -2.18 -13.32 1.77
N SER A 59 -2.01 -12.49 0.74
CA SER A 59 -0.71 -11.92 0.40
C SER A 59 -0.31 -10.85 1.41
N THR A 60 1.00 -10.68 1.60
CA THR A 60 1.56 -9.60 2.45
C THR A 60 2.46 -8.66 1.65
N LEU A 61 2.32 -8.65 0.33
CA LEU A 61 3.16 -7.84 -0.54
C LEU A 61 2.92 -6.35 -0.29
N GLY A 62 4.01 -5.58 -0.15
CA GLY A 62 3.94 -4.14 0.09
C GLY A 62 3.68 -3.35 -1.20
N VAL A 63 3.12 -2.16 -1.04
CA VAL A 63 2.90 -1.20 -2.13
C VAL A 63 4.06 -0.22 -2.10
N VAL A 64 4.90 -0.25 -3.14
CA VAL A 64 6.15 0.51 -3.20
C VAL A 64 5.91 1.89 -3.81
N PHE A 65 6.30 2.94 -3.09
CA PHE A 65 6.16 4.31 -3.55
C PHE A 65 6.80 4.49 -4.94
N GLY A 66 6.04 5.04 -5.87
CA GLY A 66 6.51 5.31 -7.22
C GLY A 66 6.49 4.12 -8.17
N GLU A 67 6.27 2.91 -7.66
CA GLU A 67 6.20 1.69 -8.46
C GLU A 67 4.77 1.13 -8.52
N ASP A 68 4.11 1.07 -7.37
CA ASP A 68 2.78 0.50 -7.21
C ASP A 68 1.83 1.57 -6.70
N GLU A 69 0.54 1.29 -6.77
CA GLU A 69 -0.46 2.26 -6.34
C GLU A 69 -1.63 1.57 -5.65
N CYS A 70 -2.06 2.13 -4.51
CA CYS A 70 -3.31 1.74 -3.86
C CYS A 70 -4.03 3.00 -3.42
N ARG A 71 -5.31 2.86 -3.02
CA ARG A 71 -6.06 3.98 -2.47
C ARG A 71 -6.79 3.55 -1.21
N ARG A 72 -7.06 4.52 -0.34
CA ARG A 72 -7.90 4.28 0.83
C ARG A 72 -9.33 4.05 0.40
N ILE A 73 -10.00 3.14 1.12
CA ILE A 73 -11.42 2.87 0.92
C ILE A 73 -12.11 2.87 2.29
N GLU A 74 -13.43 2.99 2.25
CA GLU A 74 -14.25 2.78 3.44
C GLU A 74 -14.27 1.29 3.76
N GLY A 75 -14.41 0.95 5.04
CA GLY A 75 -14.30 -0.45 5.48
C GLY A 75 -15.30 -1.40 4.82
N ASN A 76 -16.39 -0.90 4.29
CA ASN A 76 -17.43 -1.70 3.67
C ASN A 76 -17.50 -1.58 2.14
N GLU A 77 -16.47 -1.01 1.55
CA GLU A 77 -16.39 -0.97 0.08
C GLU A 77 -15.95 -2.30 -0.50
#